data_a606ae404516c64cb0fce18b7c1ff774
#
_entry.id   a606ae404516c64cb0fce18b7c1ff774
#
_cell.length_a   1.000
_cell.length_b   1.000
_cell.length_c   1.000
_cell.angle_alpha   90.00
_cell.angle_beta   90.00
_cell.angle_gamma   90.00
#
_symmetry.space_group_name_H-M   'P 1'
#
loop_
_entity.id
_entity.type
_entity.pdbx_description
1 polymer ?
#
loop_
_entity_poly.entity_id
_entity_poly.type
_entity_poly.pdbx_seq_one_letter_code
_entity_poly.pdbx_strand_id
1 'polypeptide(L)'
;MSTGMGQPMANYASARRAGDFVFASGVVAVDPVRKAVVQGYDELPPHALQALRGIGYVTGQMTVDIYEAPAVAQSWFVLERIRQLAAEHGGSMTDVIKLVQYFRDLRHYPFYNRVRGLFYPGEPPASTVVEVSRFMPGDGALIEVEATIYLPR
;
A
#
# COMPACT_ATOMS: atom_id res chain seq x y z
N MET A 1 6.13 0.79 -21.53
CA MET A 1 4.93 1.47 -21.04
C MET A 1 4.70 1.12 -19.57
N SER A 2 4.58 2.09 -18.75
CA SER A 2 4.19 1.92 -17.35
C SER A 2 2.71 1.50 -17.32
N THR A 3 2.45 0.25 -17.06
CA THR A 3 1.11 -0.33 -17.16
C THR A 3 0.34 -0.33 -15.85
N GLY A 4 0.69 0.43 -14.85
CA GLY A 4 -0.02 0.28 -13.61
C GLY A 4 0.02 1.44 -12.65
N MET A 5 1.01 2.28 -12.76
CA MET A 5 1.13 3.43 -11.88
C MET A 5 0.52 4.64 -12.58
N GLY A 6 -0.60 5.10 -12.10
CA GLY A 6 -1.15 6.37 -12.56
C GLY A 6 -0.15 7.50 -12.38
N GLN A 7 -0.35 8.58 -13.10
CA GLN A 7 0.44 9.80 -12.92
C GLN A 7 0.34 10.27 -11.46
N PRO A 8 1.39 10.87 -10.90
CA PRO A 8 1.29 11.51 -9.59
C PRO A 8 0.15 12.52 -9.56
N MET A 9 -0.51 12.62 -8.41
CA MET A 9 -1.67 13.50 -8.25
C MET A 9 -1.32 14.99 -8.23
N ALA A 10 -0.03 15.31 -8.15
CA ALA A 10 0.46 16.68 -8.11
C ALA A 10 1.87 16.73 -8.71
N ASN A 11 2.52 17.87 -8.57
CA ASN A 11 3.86 18.08 -9.15
C ASN A 11 4.94 17.42 -8.29
N TYR A 12 5.07 16.10 -8.41
CA TYR A 12 6.15 15.33 -7.78
C TYR A 12 6.38 14.04 -8.58
N ALA A 13 7.54 13.41 -8.37
CA ALA A 13 7.85 12.11 -8.95
C ALA A 13 7.32 10.99 -8.08
N SER A 14 6.86 9.88 -8.69
CA SER A 14 6.46 8.69 -7.95
C SER A 14 7.64 8.09 -7.19
N ALA A 15 8.85 8.20 -7.75
CA ALA A 15 10.08 7.76 -7.11
C ALA A 15 11.28 8.48 -7.70
N ARG A 16 12.35 8.57 -6.93
CA ARG A 16 13.64 9.10 -7.38
C ARG A 16 14.77 8.16 -6.96
N ARG A 17 15.70 7.93 -7.87
CA ARG A 17 16.93 7.18 -7.55
C ARG A 17 18.04 8.14 -7.12
N ALA A 18 18.78 7.74 -6.07
CA ALA A 18 20.00 8.41 -5.65
C ALA A 18 21.02 7.30 -5.32
N GLY A 19 22.03 7.13 -6.16
CA GLY A 19 22.99 6.04 -6.02
C GLY A 19 22.31 4.68 -6.09
N ASP A 20 22.47 3.89 -5.03
CA ASP A 20 21.89 2.54 -4.92
C ASP A 20 20.50 2.55 -4.30
N PHE A 21 19.95 3.72 -4.00
CA PHE A 21 18.65 3.82 -3.34
C PHE A 21 17.60 4.40 -4.28
N VAL A 22 16.40 3.86 -4.16
CA VAL A 22 15.19 4.42 -4.78
C VAL A 22 14.26 4.85 -3.66
N PHE A 23 13.87 6.12 -3.69
CA PHE A 23 12.98 6.72 -2.70
C PHE A 23 11.60 6.88 -3.33
N ALA A 24 10.62 6.18 -2.80
CA ALA A 24 9.24 6.32 -3.25
C ALA A 24 8.58 7.49 -2.52
N SER A 25 7.78 8.25 -3.26
CA SER A 25 6.84 9.18 -2.64
C SER A 25 5.77 8.41 -1.87
N GLY A 26 5.10 9.08 -0.94
CA GLY A 26 4.01 8.49 -0.19
C GLY A 26 2.90 7.98 -1.12
N VAL A 27 2.47 6.74 -0.90
CA VAL A 27 1.40 6.08 -1.67
C VAL A 27 0.14 6.06 -0.83
N VAL A 28 -0.93 6.63 -1.35
CA VAL A 28 -2.29 6.50 -0.81
C VAL A 28 -3.10 5.57 -1.71
N ALA A 29 -4.17 4.99 -1.19
CA ALA A 29 -4.99 4.02 -1.91
C ALA A 29 -6.00 4.72 -2.83
N VAL A 30 -5.49 5.41 -3.85
CA VAL A 30 -6.31 6.05 -4.88
C VAL A 30 -6.22 5.24 -6.16
N ASP A 31 -7.37 4.77 -6.64
CA ASP A 31 -7.48 4.10 -7.92
C ASP A 31 -7.30 5.16 -9.04
N PRO A 32 -6.25 5.04 -9.88
CA PRO A 32 -5.96 6.06 -10.88
C PRO A 32 -6.97 6.09 -12.04
N VAL A 33 -7.70 5.01 -12.26
CA VAL A 33 -8.72 4.93 -13.32
C VAL A 33 -10.02 5.59 -12.85
N ARG A 34 -10.50 5.21 -11.66
CA ARG A 34 -11.72 5.79 -11.09
C ARG A 34 -11.49 7.15 -10.44
N LYS A 35 -10.23 7.52 -10.17
CA LYS A 35 -9.83 8.75 -9.47
C LYS A 35 -10.53 8.87 -8.12
N ALA A 36 -10.58 7.77 -7.39
CA ALA A 36 -11.27 7.68 -6.11
C ALA A 36 -10.49 6.80 -5.13
N VAL A 37 -10.65 7.08 -3.84
CA VAL A 37 -10.04 6.29 -2.78
C VAL A 37 -10.73 4.92 -2.73
N VAL A 38 -9.92 3.86 -2.63
CA VAL A 38 -10.40 2.49 -2.50
C VAL A 38 -11.12 2.32 -1.15
N GLN A 39 -12.34 1.80 -1.16
CA GLN A 39 -13.18 1.67 0.04
C GLN A 39 -13.60 0.23 0.32
N GLY A 40 -13.52 -0.66 -0.63
CA GLY A 40 -14.07 -2.01 -0.45
C GLY A 40 -13.35 -3.10 -1.24
N TYR A 41 -13.69 -4.33 -0.91
CA TYR A 41 -13.11 -5.53 -1.52
C TYR A 41 -13.46 -5.68 -3.01
N ASP A 42 -14.62 -5.19 -3.44
CA ASP A 42 -15.06 -5.24 -4.83
C ASP A 42 -14.18 -4.40 -5.77
N GLU A 43 -13.33 -3.56 -5.22
CA GLU A 43 -12.39 -2.74 -5.97
C GLU A 43 -11.02 -3.40 -6.15
N LEU A 44 -10.83 -4.57 -5.58
CA LEU A 44 -9.56 -5.32 -5.64
C LEU A 44 -9.63 -6.44 -6.68
N PRO A 45 -8.49 -6.82 -7.29
CA PRO A 45 -8.48 -7.94 -8.24
C PRO A 45 -8.71 -9.28 -7.54
N PRO A 46 -9.19 -10.31 -8.28
CA PRO A 46 -9.51 -11.61 -7.68
C PRO A 46 -8.37 -12.26 -6.90
N HIS A 47 -7.12 -12.13 -7.37
CA HIS A 47 -5.98 -12.73 -6.67
C HIS A 47 -5.72 -12.08 -5.32
N ALA A 48 -6.01 -10.77 -5.18
CA ALA A 48 -5.92 -10.07 -3.91
C ALA A 48 -6.96 -10.62 -2.92
N LEU A 49 -8.19 -10.79 -3.38
CA LEU A 49 -9.27 -11.35 -2.55
C LEU A 49 -8.94 -12.76 -2.07
N GLN A 50 -8.35 -13.59 -2.95
CA GLN A 50 -7.94 -14.93 -2.60
C GLN A 50 -6.87 -14.91 -1.50
N ALA A 51 -5.85 -14.07 -1.65
CA ALA A 51 -4.80 -13.93 -0.64
C ALA A 51 -5.35 -13.43 0.69
N LEU A 52 -6.25 -12.45 0.67
CA LEU A 52 -6.87 -11.90 1.86
C LEU A 52 -7.77 -12.92 2.58
N ARG A 53 -8.50 -13.76 1.83
CA ARG A 53 -9.25 -14.87 2.42
C ARG A 53 -8.33 -15.82 3.18
N GLY A 54 -7.15 -16.07 2.65
CA GLY A 54 -6.16 -16.95 3.27
C GLY A 54 -5.68 -16.49 4.64
N ILE A 55 -5.84 -15.22 4.97
CA ILE A 55 -5.46 -14.65 6.28
C ILE A 55 -6.67 -14.20 7.10
N GLY A 56 -7.88 -14.60 6.70
CA GLY A 56 -9.09 -14.41 7.50
C GLY A 56 -9.94 -13.20 7.16
N TYR A 57 -9.64 -12.50 6.07
CA TYR A 57 -10.48 -11.42 5.56
C TYR A 57 -11.37 -11.91 4.42
N VAL A 58 -12.24 -11.02 3.92
CA VAL A 58 -13.23 -11.36 2.88
C VAL A 58 -14.06 -12.57 3.34
N THR A 59 -14.69 -12.41 4.50
CA THR A 59 -15.32 -13.51 5.24
C THR A 59 -16.64 -13.97 4.63
N GLY A 60 -17.29 -13.15 3.81
CA GLY A 60 -18.66 -13.34 3.36
C GLY A 60 -19.72 -12.91 4.38
N GLN A 61 -19.30 -12.52 5.58
CA GLN A 61 -20.19 -11.97 6.61
C GLN A 61 -20.28 -10.45 6.40
N MET A 62 -21.40 -9.99 5.90
CA MET A 62 -21.55 -8.61 5.41
C MET A 62 -21.13 -7.54 6.43
N THR A 63 -21.56 -7.67 7.68
CA THR A 63 -21.22 -6.66 8.72
C THR A 63 -19.73 -6.64 9.04
N VAL A 64 -19.09 -7.80 9.06
CA VAL A 64 -17.65 -7.91 9.30
C VAL A 64 -16.88 -7.33 8.13
N ASP A 65 -17.25 -7.71 6.92
CA ASP A 65 -16.56 -7.27 5.72
C ASP A 65 -16.69 -5.76 5.51
N ILE A 66 -17.87 -5.18 5.74
CA ILE A 66 -18.07 -3.74 5.62
C ILE A 66 -17.20 -2.99 6.65
N TYR A 67 -17.09 -3.51 7.86
CA TYR A 67 -16.28 -2.89 8.91
C TYR A 67 -14.80 -2.93 8.58
N GLU A 68 -14.31 -4.07 8.10
CA GLU A 68 -12.87 -4.29 7.86
C GLU A 68 -12.38 -3.79 6.50
N ALA A 69 -13.23 -3.84 5.48
CA ALA A 69 -12.83 -3.65 4.09
C ALA A 69 -12.10 -2.34 3.80
N PRO A 70 -12.51 -1.18 4.31
CA PRO A 70 -11.78 0.06 3.98
C PRO A 70 -10.30 -0.02 4.36
N ALA A 71 -10.00 -0.44 5.58
CA ALA A 71 -8.62 -0.52 6.06
C ALA A 71 -7.85 -1.66 5.37
N VAL A 72 -8.46 -2.83 5.22
CA VAL A 72 -7.82 -4.00 4.61
C VAL A 72 -7.57 -3.79 3.12
N ALA A 73 -8.57 -3.29 2.39
CA ALA A 73 -8.44 -3.04 0.96
C ALA A 73 -7.39 -1.97 0.66
N GLN A 74 -7.39 -0.88 1.43
CA GLN A 74 -6.39 0.16 1.27
C GLN A 74 -4.99 -0.34 1.61
N SER A 75 -4.84 -1.16 2.64
CA SER A 75 -3.55 -1.75 3.01
C SER A 75 -2.99 -2.59 1.88
N TRP A 76 -3.80 -3.47 1.29
CA TRP A 76 -3.36 -4.28 0.15
C TRP A 76 -2.97 -3.39 -1.03
N PHE A 77 -3.80 -2.40 -1.34
CA PHE A 77 -3.60 -1.52 -2.50
C PHE A 77 -2.27 -0.76 -2.40
N VAL A 78 -1.97 -0.12 -1.26
CA VAL A 78 -0.72 0.67 -1.11
C VAL A 78 0.52 -0.23 -1.17
N LEU A 79 0.48 -1.41 -0.57
CA LEU A 79 1.60 -2.35 -0.60
C LEU A 79 1.82 -2.91 -2.00
N GLU A 80 0.75 -3.22 -2.73
CA GLU A 80 0.84 -3.66 -4.12
C GLU A 80 1.43 -2.57 -5.03
N ARG A 81 1.10 -1.31 -4.79
CA ARG A 81 1.70 -0.18 -5.52
C ARG A 81 3.20 -0.08 -5.26
N ILE A 82 3.62 -0.28 -4.03
CA ILE A 82 5.05 -0.29 -3.69
C ILE A 82 5.74 -1.46 -4.38
N ARG A 83 5.11 -2.64 -4.42
CA ARG A 83 5.64 -3.79 -5.15
C ARG A 83 5.83 -3.49 -6.64
N GLN A 84 4.83 -2.88 -7.25
CA GLN A 84 4.90 -2.47 -8.66
C GLN A 84 6.03 -1.47 -8.89
N LEU A 85 6.17 -0.49 -8.01
CA LEU A 85 7.22 0.51 -8.10
C LEU A 85 8.61 -0.12 -8.00
N ALA A 86 8.80 -1.04 -7.07
CA ALA A 86 10.06 -1.79 -6.96
C ALA A 86 10.35 -2.57 -8.26
N ALA A 87 9.35 -3.23 -8.81
CA ALA A 87 9.48 -3.97 -10.07
C ALA A 87 9.84 -3.07 -11.27
N GLU A 88 9.25 -1.89 -11.34
CA GLU A 88 9.57 -0.90 -12.39
C GLU A 88 11.04 -0.47 -12.36
N HIS A 89 11.67 -0.52 -11.20
CA HIS A 89 13.09 -0.20 -11.03
C HIS A 89 14.00 -1.43 -11.05
N GLY A 90 13.45 -2.60 -11.39
CA GLY A 90 14.22 -3.84 -11.49
C GLY A 90 14.38 -4.62 -10.19
N GLY A 91 13.59 -4.30 -9.18
CA GLY A 91 13.64 -4.94 -7.87
C GLY A 91 12.36 -5.69 -7.50
N SER A 92 12.28 -6.04 -6.24
CA SER A 92 11.12 -6.72 -5.65
C SER A 92 10.87 -6.21 -4.23
N MET A 93 9.85 -6.76 -3.57
CA MET A 93 9.58 -6.38 -2.17
C MET A 93 10.73 -6.70 -1.22
N THR A 94 11.55 -7.69 -1.52
CA THR A 94 12.75 -8.00 -0.71
C THR A 94 13.79 -6.90 -0.72
N ASP A 95 13.75 -6.02 -1.71
CA ASP A 95 14.68 -4.88 -1.83
C ASP A 95 14.16 -3.65 -1.08
N VAL A 96 12.93 -3.66 -0.63
CA VAL A 96 12.36 -2.59 0.20
C VAL A 96 12.91 -2.75 1.61
N ILE A 97 13.74 -1.80 2.03
CA ILE A 97 14.46 -1.89 3.31
C ILE A 97 13.84 -1.05 4.42
N LYS A 98 13.00 -0.08 4.07
CA LYS A 98 12.35 0.80 5.03
C LYS A 98 10.97 1.19 4.54
N LEU A 99 10.01 1.10 5.45
CA LEU A 99 8.66 1.64 5.27
C LEU A 99 8.38 2.67 6.37
N VAL A 100 7.83 3.82 5.98
CA VAL A 100 7.20 4.75 6.90
C VAL A 100 5.71 4.74 6.59
N GLN A 101 4.92 4.44 7.61
CA GLN A 101 3.49 4.19 7.48
C GLN A 101 2.71 5.18 8.32
N TYR A 102 1.81 5.91 7.67
CA TYR A 102 1.00 6.95 8.28
C TYR A 102 -0.45 6.46 8.33
N PHE A 103 -1.12 6.64 9.47
CA PHE A 103 -2.51 6.23 9.70
C PHE A 103 -3.32 7.40 10.20
N ARG A 104 -4.55 7.53 9.72
CA ARG A 104 -5.50 8.45 10.35
C ARG A 104 -5.95 7.95 11.73
N ASP A 105 -5.91 6.63 11.91
CA ASP A 105 -6.33 5.98 13.14
C ASP A 105 -5.46 4.75 13.36
N LEU A 106 -4.65 4.74 14.40
CA LEU A 106 -3.75 3.62 14.71
C LEU A 106 -4.50 2.32 15.02
N ARG A 107 -5.80 2.37 15.28
CA ARG A 107 -6.61 1.15 15.42
C ARG A 107 -6.67 0.34 14.13
N HIS A 108 -6.37 0.94 12.98
CA HIS A 108 -6.28 0.23 11.70
C HIS A 108 -4.95 -0.51 11.51
N TYR A 109 -3.94 -0.23 12.34
CA TYR A 109 -2.63 -0.85 12.19
C TYR A 109 -2.65 -2.39 12.25
N PRO A 110 -3.41 -3.05 13.15
CA PRO A 110 -3.47 -4.51 13.15
C PRO A 110 -3.93 -5.12 11.82
N PHE A 111 -4.90 -4.50 11.15
CA PHE A 111 -5.34 -4.95 9.82
C PHE A 111 -4.19 -4.84 8.81
N TYR A 112 -3.56 -3.68 8.76
CA TYR A 112 -2.41 -3.43 7.88
C TYR A 112 -1.27 -4.40 8.15
N ASN A 113 -0.93 -4.63 9.40
CA ASN A 113 0.18 -5.51 9.77
C ASN A 113 -0.04 -6.95 9.27
N ARG A 114 -1.27 -7.45 9.33
CA ARG A 114 -1.59 -8.77 8.78
C ARG A 114 -1.47 -8.81 7.27
N VAL A 115 -1.96 -7.78 6.59
CA VAL A 115 -1.83 -7.67 5.12
C VAL A 115 -0.37 -7.55 4.73
N ARG A 116 0.42 -6.75 5.45
CA ARG A 116 1.86 -6.59 5.20
C ARG A 116 2.59 -7.93 5.23
N GLY A 117 2.18 -8.85 6.09
CA GLY A 117 2.75 -10.19 6.15
C GLY A 117 2.65 -10.98 4.84
N LEU A 118 1.65 -10.69 4.00
CA LEU A 118 1.53 -11.30 2.67
C LEU A 118 2.65 -10.85 1.72
N PHE A 119 3.15 -9.64 1.89
CA PHE A 119 4.17 -9.05 1.02
C PHE A 119 5.60 -9.33 1.50
N TYR A 120 5.75 -9.73 2.76
CA TYR A 120 7.06 -9.99 3.38
C TYR A 120 7.05 -11.33 4.11
N PRO A 121 7.06 -12.45 3.35
CA PRO A 121 7.12 -13.78 3.99
C PRO A 121 8.47 -14.09 4.63
N GLY A 122 9.53 -13.37 4.23
CA GLY A 122 10.88 -13.50 4.78
C GLY A 122 11.19 -12.36 5.74
N GLU A 123 12.38 -11.78 5.62
CA GLU A 123 12.82 -10.68 6.45
C GLU A 123 12.00 -9.42 6.15
N PRO A 124 11.32 -8.83 7.15
CA PRO A 124 10.56 -7.61 6.94
C PRO A 124 11.47 -6.38 6.87
N PRO A 125 10.99 -5.28 6.25
CA PRO A 125 11.73 -4.02 6.26
C PRO A 125 11.73 -3.37 7.64
N ALA A 126 12.64 -2.43 7.85
CA ALA A 126 12.56 -1.52 8.98
C ALA A 126 11.26 -0.71 8.87
N SER A 127 10.63 -0.41 9.98
CA SER A 127 9.28 0.15 9.99
C SER A 127 9.15 1.29 10.99
N THR A 128 8.49 2.37 10.58
CA THR A 128 8.04 3.46 11.45
C THR A 128 6.55 3.66 11.20
N VAL A 129 5.77 3.76 12.27
CA VAL A 129 4.32 3.93 12.20
C VAL A 129 3.95 5.15 13.01
N VAL A 130 3.17 6.06 12.41
CA VAL A 130 2.69 7.27 13.06
C VAL A 130 1.23 7.55 12.72
N GLU A 131 0.53 8.21 13.63
CA GLU A 131 -0.81 8.70 13.38
C GLU A 131 -0.74 10.16 12.93
N VAL A 132 -1.57 10.51 11.94
CA VAL A 132 -1.68 11.86 11.39
C VAL A 132 -3.13 12.30 11.36
N SER A 133 -3.37 13.61 11.32
CA SER A 133 -4.73 14.14 11.36
C SER A 133 -5.50 13.94 10.06
N ARG A 134 -4.82 13.98 8.89
CA ARG A 134 -5.46 13.86 7.57
C ARG A 134 -4.44 13.53 6.50
N PHE A 135 -4.99 13.14 5.34
CA PHE A 135 -4.22 12.93 4.12
C PHE A 135 -4.76 13.78 2.98
N MET A 136 -3.88 14.14 2.04
CA MET A 136 -4.30 14.46 0.70
C MET A 136 -4.58 13.14 -0.04
N PRO A 137 -5.67 12.94 -0.74
CA PRO A 137 -6.65 13.91 -1.20
C PRO A 137 -7.85 14.13 -0.26
N GLY A 138 -7.77 13.78 1.00
CA GLY A 138 -8.82 14.08 1.96
C GLY A 138 -9.61 12.86 2.42
N ASP A 139 -10.92 12.99 2.52
CA ASP A 139 -11.78 12.03 3.17
C ASP A 139 -11.73 10.63 2.55
N GLY A 140 -11.76 9.62 3.42
CA GLY A 140 -11.74 8.22 3.03
C GLY A 140 -10.35 7.61 2.99
N ALA A 141 -9.28 8.39 2.79
CA ALA A 141 -7.92 7.88 2.87
C ALA A 141 -7.56 7.58 4.32
N LEU A 142 -7.20 6.32 4.60
CA LEU A 142 -6.92 5.84 5.96
C LEU A 142 -5.44 5.57 6.18
N ILE A 143 -4.68 5.40 5.11
CA ILE A 143 -3.26 5.02 5.19
C ILE A 143 -2.48 5.64 4.06
N GLU A 144 -1.24 6.02 4.36
CA GLU A 144 -0.22 6.41 3.39
C GLU A 144 1.08 5.71 3.75
N VAL A 145 1.79 5.20 2.75
CA VAL A 145 3.04 4.47 2.96
C VAL A 145 4.10 4.99 2.01
N GLU A 146 5.28 5.30 2.54
CA GLU A 146 6.46 5.59 1.74
C GLU A 146 7.52 4.51 1.94
N ALA A 147 8.33 4.26 0.92
CA ALA A 147 9.31 3.20 0.92
C ALA A 147 10.69 3.70 0.49
N THR A 148 11.71 3.09 1.08
CA THR A 148 13.10 3.19 0.62
C THR A 148 13.52 1.82 0.11
N ILE A 149 14.03 1.76 -1.11
CA ILE A 149 14.39 0.53 -1.81
C ILE A 149 15.89 0.55 -2.06
N TYR A 150 16.57 -0.52 -1.72
CA TYR A 150 18.01 -0.67 -1.96
C TYR A 150 18.22 -1.57 -3.19
N LEU A 151 18.75 -0.95 -4.25
CA LEU A 151 18.97 -1.61 -5.54
C LEU A 151 20.35 -1.22 -6.06
N PRO A 152 21.42 -1.84 -5.56
CA PRO A 152 22.78 -1.55 -6.04
C PRO A 152 22.89 -1.88 -7.53
N ARG A 153 23.65 -1.06 -8.24
CA ARG A 153 23.93 -1.21 -9.67
C ARG A 153 25.06 -2.19 -9.92
#